data_8a0cf3998583031f4e131bd15dae9373
#
_entry.id   8a0cf3998583031f4e131bd15dae9373
#
_cell.length_a   1.000
_cell.length_b   1.000
_cell.length_c   1.000
_cell.angle_alpha   90.00
_cell.angle_beta   90.00
_cell.angle_gamma   90.00
#
_symmetry.space_group_name_H-M   'P 1'
#
loop_
_entity.id
_entity.type
_entity.pdbx_description
1 polymer ?
#
loop_
_entity_poly.entity_id
_entity_poly.type
_entity_poly.pdbx_seq_one_letter_code
_entity_poly.pdbx_strand_id
1 'polypeptide(L)'
;MRKILTANFLALSILLVFSQCISPTAEYTRVAPGMWRGVLELEKYQVSVSKKDTVMILYDQFKTGELPFNFEVTYIDEERFYLEIINGDQRIRLDSIQYGRDRSQARDTMNIWFPEYASYLHAEIRGGVMSGEWVVTTKNNYRIPFYAHAGRGYRFTNLNVKPLRDITGEWATLFGVENKSDKQDKAIGEFKQTGNHLQGTFRTETGDYGYLEGTVQGRKFWLSSFDGAHAYLFSGSVQGDSLQGEFRSGTHFRTLWTAWQNPSFALAAADSLTRIKPNAQISFDVKTPEGQDLVFPSASFDNRIKIFTVMGTWCPNCRDEQVFLRDFLKENPDLAQEIKVVGFAFEQHKDPALANQHLLAYKRKMGIPFDIVYAGNADKATAAAFFPALDQVMAFPTMMVLDKQNRVQRVHTGFDGPATSKYAAFKAEFTSLIQSLK
;
A
#
# COMPACT_ATOMS: atom_id res chain seq x y z
N MET A 1 46.39 -21.70 -60.67
CA MET A 1 45.36 -20.64 -60.44
C MET A 1 44.11 -21.08 -59.63
N ARG A 2 43.77 -22.39 -59.56
CA ARG A 2 42.54 -22.84 -58.82
C ARG A 2 42.66 -22.95 -57.29
N LYS A 3 43.86 -22.98 -56.69
CA LYS A 3 44.09 -23.13 -55.25
C LYS A 3 44.08 -21.77 -54.47
N ILE A 4 44.23 -20.64 -55.15
CA ILE A 4 44.26 -19.32 -54.52
C ILE A 4 42.84 -18.75 -54.37
N LEU A 5 41.90 -19.15 -55.25
CA LEU A 5 40.48 -18.68 -55.13
C LEU A 5 39.72 -19.34 -53.99
N THR A 6 40.05 -20.58 -53.58
CA THR A 6 39.39 -21.29 -52.51
C THR A 6 39.80 -20.77 -51.10
N ALA A 7 41.03 -20.29 -50.94
CA ALA A 7 41.50 -19.73 -49.67
C ALA A 7 40.86 -18.35 -49.36
N ASN A 8 40.65 -17.54 -50.40
CA ASN A 8 40.01 -16.23 -50.23
C ASN A 8 38.48 -16.31 -49.95
N PHE A 9 37.82 -17.36 -50.45
CA PHE A 9 36.40 -17.59 -50.15
C PHE A 9 36.18 -18.07 -48.70
N LEU A 10 37.11 -18.89 -48.17
CA LEU A 10 37.05 -19.37 -46.78
C LEU A 10 37.34 -18.24 -45.76
N ALA A 11 38.29 -17.35 -46.08
CA ALA A 11 38.64 -16.20 -45.26
C ALA A 11 37.47 -15.15 -45.21
N LEU A 12 36.78 -14.98 -46.35
CA LEU A 12 35.62 -14.05 -46.41
C LEU A 12 34.41 -14.64 -45.70
N SER A 13 34.21 -15.95 -45.69
CA SER A 13 33.14 -16.61 -44.94
C SER A 13 33.36 -16.59 -43.43
N ILE A 14 34.61 -16.61 -42.96
CA ILE A 14 34.95 -16.50 -41.54
C ILE A 14 34.77 -15.05 -41.04
N LEU A 15 35.05 -14.03 -41.86
CA LEU A 15 34.81 -12.64 -41.53
C LEU A 15 33.31 -12.29 -41.42
N LEU A 16 32.45 -12.99 -42.16
CA LEU A 16 30.98 -12.77 -42.09
C LEU A 16 30.32 -13.43 -40.87
N VAL A 17 30.97 -14.40 -40.21
CA VAL A 17 30.45 -15.08 -39.01
C VAL A 17 30.76 -14.28 -37.73
N PHE A 18 31.78 -13.42 -37.75
CA PHE A 18 32.12 -12.58 -36.60
C PHE A 18 31.39 -11.22 -36.56
N SER A 19 30.65 -10.86 -37.60
CA SER A 19 29.88 -9.60 -37.61
C SER A 19 28.44 -9.70 -37.08
N GLN A 20 28.05 -10.84 -36.49
CA GLN A 20 26.70 -11.02 -35.92
C GLN A 20 26.63 -10.94 -34.37
N CYS A 21 27.68 -10.46 -33.72
CA CYS A 21 27.57 -10.04 -32.32
C CYS A 21 27.45 -8.53 -32.19
N ILE A 22 26.56 -7.91 -32.95
CA ILE A 22 25.98 -6.62 -32.56
C ILE A 22 24.88 -7.00 -31.58
N SER A 23 25.17 -6.84 -30.29
CA SER A 23 24.11 -6.84 -29.27
C SER A 23 23.01 -5.93 -29.77
N PRO A 24 21.74 -6.35 -29.81
CA PRO A 24 20.68 -5.44 -30.15
C PRO A 24 20.83 -4.22 -29.24
N THR A 25 20.94 -3.04 -29.82
CA THR A 25 20.86 -1.78 -29.08
C THR A 25 19.62 -1.90 -28.21
N ALA A 26 19.81 -1.79 -26.90
CA ALA A 26 18.69 -1.87 -25.98
C ALA A 26 17.63 -0.86 -26.45
N GLU A 27 16.42 -1.32 -26.71
CA GLU A 27 15.30 -0.49 -27.17
C GLU A 27 14.87 0.55 -26.12
N TYR A 28 15.56 0.62 -24.98
CA TYR A 28 15.32 1.54 -23.90
C TYR A 28 16.61 2.26 -23.49
N THR A 29 16.45 3.53 -23.14
CA THR A 29 17.62 4.41 -22.88
C THR A 29 18.04 4.47 -21.41
N ARG A 30 17.18 4.00 -20.46
CA ARG A 30 17.39 4.24 -19.02
C ARG A 30 17.18 2.99 -18.16
N VAL A 31 15.96 2.49 -18.08
CA VAL A 31 15.54 1.40 -17.17
C VAL A 31 14.98 0.26 -18.01
N ALA A 32 15.33 -0.97 -17.73
CA ALA A 32 14.80 -2.13 -18.46
C ALA A 32 13.26 -2.17 -18.33
N PRO A 33 12.49 -2.26 -19.42
CA PRO A 33 11.05 -2.40 -19.37
C PRO A 33 10.63 -3.77 -18.84
N GLY A 34 9.37 -3.88 -18.43
CA GLY A 34 8.75 -5.11 -17.93
C GLY A 34 8.93 -5.34 -16.44
N MET A 35 8.85 -6.59 -16.04
CA MET A 35 8.75 -6.99 -14.65
C MET A 35 10.06 -6.88 -13.88
N TRP A 36 9.98 -6.33 -12.68
CA TRP A 36 11.06 -6.23 -11.71
C TRP A 36 10.66 -6.83 -10.37
N ARG A 37 11.63 -7.40 -9.67
CA ARG A 37 11.50 -7.80 -8.28
C ARG A 37 12.32 -6.85 -7.41
N GLY A 38 11.64 -6.03 -6.62
CA GLY A 38 12.20 -5.19 -5.56
C GLY A 38 12.25 -5.93 -4.23
N VAL A 39 13.18 -5.54 -3.37
CA VAL A 39 13.30 -6.03 -1.99
C VAL A 39 13.65 -4.86 -1.08
N LEU A 40 12.90 -4.70 0.01
CA LEU A 40 13.26 -3.85 1.14
C LEU A 40 13.91 -4.73 2.23
N GLU A 41 15.05 -4.32 2.75
CA GLU A 41 15.77 -5.04 3.82
C GLU A 41 15.32 -4.51 5.18
N LEU A 42 14.33 -5.18 5.81
CA LEU A 42 13.79 -4.78 7.11
C LEU A 42 14.71 -5.11 8.28
N GLU A 43 15.67 -6.02 8.08
CA GLU A 43 16.73 -6.35 9.04
C GLU A 43 18.10 -6.24 8.39
N LYS A 44 19.05 -5.65 9.12
CA LYS A 44 20.45 -5.68 8.69
C LYS A 44 21.01 -7.09 8.91
N TYR A 45 21.34 -7.77 7.82
CA TYR A 45 22.00 -9.07 7.89
C TYR A 45 23.43 -8.88 8.41
N GLN A 46 23.71 -9.40 9.62
CA GLN A 46 25.08 -9.64 10.04
C GLN A 46 25.49 -11.02 9.51
N VAL A 47 26.16 -11.04 8.36
CA VAL A 47 26.83 -12.26 7.90
C VAL A 47 28.08 -12.45 8.75
N SER A 48 27.98 -13.27 9.80
CA SER A 48 29.18 -13.78 10.45
C SER A 48 29.78 -14.88 9.55
N VAL A 49 30.72 -14.50 8.70
CA VAL A 49 31.46 -15.45 7.87
C VAL A 49 32.48 -16.14 8.79
N SER A 50 32.18 -17.35 9.21
CA SER A 50 33.19 -18.23 9.76
C SER A 50 34.19 -18.58 8.64
N LYS A 51 35.49 -18.41 8.88
CA LYS A 51 36.55 -18.71 7.89
C LYS A 51 36.63 -20.17 7.44
N LYS A 52 35.76 -21.04 7.93
CA LYS A 52 35.78 -22.50 7.66
C LYS A 52 34.62 -23.03 6.81
N ASP A 53 33.56 -22.27 6.61
CA ASP A 53 32.41 -22.74 5.86
C ASP A 53 32.28 -21.94 4.56
N THR A 54 32.39 -22.63 3.43
CA THR A 54 31.98 -22.11 2.14
C THR A 54 30.46 -22.02 2.16
N VAL A 55 29.92 -20.91 2.65
CA VAL A 55 28.47 -20.62 2.56
C VAL A 55 28.18 -20.33 1.09
N MET A 56 27.60 -21.30 0.39
CA MET A 56 26.93 -21.03 -0.87
C MET A 56 25.73 -20.10 -0.55
N ILE A 57 25.89 -18.81 -0.77
CA ILE A 57 24.77 -17.86 -0.76
C ILE A 57 23.94 -18.19 -1.99
N LEU A 58 22.88 -18.96 -1.79
CA LEU A 58 21.86 -19.18 -2.82
C LEU A 58 21.09 -17.87 -2.96
N TYR A 59 21.47 -17.06 -3.93
CA TYR A 59 20.88 -15.74 -4.21
C TYR A 59 19.36 -15.76 -4.45
N ASP A 60 18.78 -16.93 -4.67
CA ASP A 60 17.36 -17.12 -4.96
C ASP A 60 16.53 -17.60 -3.76
N GLN A 61 17.12 -17.70 -2.56
CA GLN A 61 16.37 -18.04 -1.35
C GLN A 61 15.92 -16.78 -0.63
N PHE A 62 14.64 -16.77 -0.23
CA PHE A 62 14.10 -15.74 0.66
C PHE A 62 14.84 -15.76 2.00
N LYS A 63 15.35 -14.60 2.41
CA LYS A 63 16.00 -14.40 3.70
C LYS A 63 15.02 -13.77 4.68
N THR A 64 15.10 -14.17 5.93
CA THR A 64 14.30 -13.57 7.00
C THR A 64 14.55 -12.06 7.05
N GLY A 65 13.48 -11.26 7.10
CA GLY A 65 13.57 -9.82 7.13
C GLY A 65 13.69 -9.13 5.75
N GLU A 66 13.74 -9.88 4.66
CA GLU A 66 13.55 -9.33 3.32
C GLU A 66 12.06 -9.18 3.00
N LEU A 67 11.63 -8.01 2.53
CA LEU A 67 10.28 -7.77 2.05
C LEU A 67 10.33 -7.63 0.52
N PRO A 68 10.01 -8.70 -0.23
CA PRO A 68 9.95 -8.60 -1.67
C PRO A 68 8.63 -7.98 -2.13
N PHE A 69 8.70 -7.24 -3.23
CA PHE A 69 7.55 -6.75 -3.98
C PHE A 69 7.86 -6.74 -5.46
N ASN A 70 6.83 -6.80 -6.28
CA ASN A 70 6.98 -6.72 -7.73
C ASN A 70 6.54 -5.34 -8.22
N PHE A 71 7.17 -4.87 -9.29
CA PHE A 71 6.74 -3.72 -10.04
C PHE A 71 7.03 -3.90 -11.52
N GLU A 72 6.28 -3.22 -12.35
CA GLU A 72 6.44 -3.22 -13.79
C GLU A 72 6.89 -1.84 -14.27
N VAL A 73 7.84 -1.81 -15.20
CA VAL A 73 8.30 -0.60 -15.88
C VAL A 73 7.66 -0.56 -17.26
N THR A 74 6.87 0.46 -17.53
CA THR A 74 6.18 0.65 -18.82
C THR A 74 6.57 1.97 -19.44
N TYR A 75 7.09 1.93 -20.67
CA TYR A 75 7.44 3.11 -21.45
C TYR A 75 6.20 3.70 -22.14
N ILE A 76 6.08 5.01 -22.07
CA ILE A 76 5.07 5.79 -22.80
C ILE A 76 5.65 6.18 -24.18
N ASP A 77 6.94 6.51 -24.22
CA ASP A 77 7.75 6.80 -25.39
C ASP A 77 9.23 6.44 -25.09
N GLU A 78 10.15 6.82 -25.97
CA GLU A 78 11.58 6.49 -25.86
C GLU A 78 12.24 7.02 -24.57
N GLU A 79 11.70 8.09 -23.97
CA GLU A 79 12.29 8.74 -22.79
C GLU A 79 11.42 8.64 -21.53
N ARG A 80 10.10 8.62 -21.67
CA ARG A 80 9.15 8.68 -20.56
C ARG A 80 8.61 7.30 -20.24
N PHE A 81 8.67 6.96 -18.98
CA PHE A 81 8.14 5.72 -18.43
C PHE A 81 7.52 5.97 -17.06
N TYR A 82 6.75 5.01 -16.60
CA TYR A 82 6.22 4.95 -15.24
C TYR A 82 6.47 3.56 -14.66
N LEU A 83 6.35 3.47 -13.34
CA LEU A 83 6.37 2.19 -12.63
C LEU A 83 4.98 1.90 -12.08
N GLU A 84 4.60 0.63 -12.03
CA GLU A 84 3.42 0.17 -11.30
C GLU A 84 3.83 -0.86 -10.26
N ILE A 85 3.70 -0.52 -8.97
CA ILE A 85 3.86 -1.48 -7.89
C ILE A 85 2.66 -2.41 -7.89
N ILE A 86 2.92 -3.69 -7.71
CA ILE A 86 1.95 -4.77 -7.80
C ILE A 86 1.77 -5.38 -6.41
N ASN A 87 0.55 -5.32 -5.86
CA ASN A 87 0.16 -6.05 -4.66
C ASN A 87 -1.16 -6.77 -4.97
N GLY A 88 -1.11 -8.06 -5.26
CA GLY A 88 -2.28 -8.80 -5.72
C GLY A 88 -2.93 -8.14 -6.93
N ASP A 89 -4.21 -7.78 -6.81
CA ASP A 89 -4.97 -7.10 -7.86
C ASP A 89 -4.74 -5.58 -7.91
N GLN A 90 -4.07 -5.02 -6.90
CA GLN A 90 -3.76 -3.59 -6.84
C GLN A 90 -2.57 -3.23 -7.74
N ARG A 91 -2.71 -2.11 -8.46
CA ARG A 91 -1.65 -1.46 -9.24
C ARG A 91 -1.48 -0.03 -8.75
N ILE A 92 -0.28 0.31 -8.27
CA ILE A 92 0.04 1.66 -7.79
C ILE A 92 0.98 2.31 -8.81
N ARG A 93 0.44 3.23 -9.59
CA ARG A 93 1.19 3.92 -10.63
C ARG A 93 2.02 5.06 -10.07
N LEU A 94 3.34 5.01 -10.36
CA LEU A 94 4.33 6.00 -10.00
C LEU A 94 4.90 6.63 -11.28
N ASP A 95 4.51 7.87 -11.55
CA ASP A 95 4.94 8.67 -12.71
C ASP A 95 5.75 9.92 -12.33
N SER A 96 5.83 10.22 -11.03
CA SER A 96 6.69 11.28 -10.49
C SER A 96 8.12 10.78 -10.33
N ILE A 97 8.87 10.76 -11.43
CA ILE A 97 10.22 10.21 -11.49
C ILE A 97 11.22 11.32 -11.84
N GLN A 98 12.21 11.50 -10.96
CA GLN A 98 13.33 12.40 -11.20
C GLN A 98 14.57 11.58 -11.54
N TYR A 99 15.04 11.72 -12.76
CA TYR A 99 16.24 11.08 -13.23
C TYR A 99 17.43 12.00 -13.10
N GLY A 100 18.57 11.47 -12.67
CA GLY A 100 19.80 12.20 -12.47
C GLY A 100 21.04 11.36 -12.78
N ARG A 101 22.20 11.99 -12.73
CA ARG A 101 23.48 11.30 -12.84
C ARG A 101 24.43 11.81 -11.76
N ASP A 102 24.92 10.92 -10.92
CA ASP A 102 26.04 11.20 -10.05
C ASP A 102 27.33 11.23 -10.89
N ARG A 103 27.81 12.43 -11.14
CA ARG A 103 29.03 12.64 -11.96
C ARG A 103 30.30 12.19 -11.25
N SER A 104 30.31 12.14 -9.92
CA SER A 104 31.48 11.75 -9.13
C SER A 104 31.76 10.26 -9.23
N GLN A 105 30.70 9.46 -9.35
CA GLN A 105 30.76 7.99 -9.45
C GLN A 105 30.36 7.45 -10.83
N ALA A 106 29.99 8.33 -11.78
CA ALA A 106 29.50 7.99 -13.11
C ALA A 106 28.30 7.02 -13.08
N ARG A 107 27.38 7.22 -12.10
CA ARG A 107 26.19 6.37 -11.89
C ARG A 107 24.92 7.13 -12.24
N ASP A 108 23.99 6.43 -12.85
CA ASP A 108 22.64 6.95 -13.07
C ASP A 108 21.83 6.76 -11.80
N THR A 109 21.11 7.81 -11.39
CA THR A 109 20.29 7.83 -10.19
C THR A 109 18.85 8.15 -10.52
N MET A 110 17.92 7.68 -9.71
CA MET A 110 16.50 7.92 -9.88
C MET A 110 15.82 8.10 -8.53
N ASN A 111 15.00 9.15 -8.40
CA ASN A 111 14.06 9.29 -7.29
C ASN A 111 12.65 9.02 -7.81
N ILE A 112 12.00 7.99 -7.28
CA ILE A 112 10.64 7.57 -7.62
C ILE A 112 9.75 7.97 -6.45
N TRP A 113 8.92 9.00 -6.64
CA TRP A 113 8.09 9.57 -5.57
C TRP A 113 6.77 8.86 -5.43
N PHE A 114 6.36 8.68 -4.17
CA PHE A 114 5.00 8.34 -3.76
C PHE A 114 4.31 9.63 -3.30
N PRO A 115 3.73 10.40 -4.18
CA PRO A 115 3.25 11.74 -3.83
C PRO A 115 2.15 11.74 -2.76
N GLU A 116 1.39 10.64 -2.67
CA GLU A 116 0.35 10.48 -1.64
C GLU A 116 0.91 10.36 -0.23
N TYR A 117 2.15 9.85 -0.09
CA TYR A 117 2.70 9.43 1.21
C TYR A 117 3.97 10.16 1.66
N ALA A 118 4.36 11.22 0.98
CA ALA A 118 5.58 11.96 1.28
C ALA A 118 6.81 11.04 1.45
N SER A 119 6.98 10.10 0.54
CA SER A 119 8.10 9.15 0.50
C SER A 119 8.60 8.94 -0.92
N TYR A 120 9.78 8.37 -1.06
CA TYR A 120 10.37 8.04 -2.36
C TYR A 120 11.35 6.87 -2.26
N LEU A 121 11.53 6.18 -3.38
CA LEU A 121 12.67 5.28 -3.59
C LEU A 121 13.80 6.08 -4.24
N HIS A 122 14.94 6.15 -3.57
CA HIS A 122 16.20 6.59 -4.17
C HIS A 122 16.92 5.37 -4.71
N ALA A 123 17.24 5.34 -5.99
CA ALA A 123 17.88 4.21 -6.64
C ALA A 123 19.08 4.63 -7.50
N GLU A 124 20.20 3.93 -7.38
CA GLU A 124 21.25 3.86 -8.37
C GLU A 124 20.94 2.74 -9.34
N ILE A 125 21.19 2.95 -10.64
CA ILE A 125 20.81 2.00 -11.69
C ILE A 125 22.07 1.55 -12.42
N ARG A 126 22.22 0.23 -12.56
CA ARG A 126 23.31 -0.37 -13.32
C ARG A 126 22.89 -1.72 -13.90
N GLY A 127 22.81 -1.82 -15.23
CA GLY A 127 22.68 -3.09 -15.94
C GLY A 127 21.52 -3.99 -15.49
N GLY A 128 20.31 -3.44 -15.36
CA GLY A 128 19.14 -4.21 -14.93
C GLY A 128 19.07 -4.46 -13.42
N VAL A 129 19.88 -3.74 -12.63
CA VAL A 129 19.85 -3.74 -11.17
C VAL A 129 19.61 -2.33 -10.67
N MET A 130 18.74 -2.18 -9.67
CA MET A 130 18.62 -0.97 -8.86
C MET A 130 19.11 -1.26 -7.44
N SER A 131 19.76 -0.28 -6.81
CA SER A 131 20.14 -0.35 -5.40
C SER A 131 20.03 1.03 -4.77
N GLY A 132 19.61 1.10 -3.50
CA GLY A 132 19.44 2.37 -2.82
C GLY A 132 18.60 2.24 -1.55
N GLU A 133 17.66 3.17 -1.34
CA GLU A 133 16.89 3.26 -0.11
C GLU A 133 15.45 3.72 -0.37
N TRP A 134 14.50 3.19 0.41
CA TRP A 134 13.19 3.79 0.59
C TRP A 134 13.28 4.81 1.73
N VAL A 135 12.88 6.06 1.45
CA VAL A 135 12.97 7.20 2.36
C VAL A 135 11.57 7.75 2.65
N VAL A 136 11.23 7.89 3.93
CA VAL A 136 10.00 8.55 4.39
C VAL A 136 10.35 9.92 4.96
N THR A 137 9.92 10.99 4.28
CA THR A 137 10.37 12.36 4.58
C THR A 137 9.75 12.96 5.84
N THR A 138 8.59 12.44 6.29
CA THR A 138 7.90 12.86 7.52
C THR A 138 8.47 12.23 8.79
N LYS A 139 9.33 11.22 8.66
CA LYS A 139 9.96 10.51 9.78
C LYS A 139 11.46 10.84 9.83
N ASN A 140 11.96 11.10 11.02
CA ASN A 140 13.37 11.41 11.19
C ASN A 140 14.25 10.18 10.89
N ASN A 141 15.18 10.31 9.92
CA ASN A 141 16.11 9.24 9.49
C ASN A 141 15.48 7.88 9.15
N TYR A 142 14.21 7.85 8.72
CA TYR A 142 13.57 6.59 8.32
C TYR A 142 13.96 6.23 6.90
N ARG A 143 14.95 5.35 6.78
CA ARG A 143 15.51 4.85 5.53
C ARG A 143 15.64 3.33 5.60
N ILE A 144 15.12 2.64 4.61
CA ILE A 144 15.22 1.18 4.49
C ILE A 144 15.98 0.85 3.22
N PRO A 145 17.07 0.07 3.30
CA PRO A 145 17.81 -0.35 2.11
C PRO A 145 16.89 -1.07 1.11
N PHE A 146 17.12 -0.79 -0.16
CA PHE A 146 16.35 -1.29 -1.27
C PHE A 146 17.26 -1.79 -2.38
N TYR A 147 16.90 -2.92 -2.99
CA TYR A 147 17.46 -3.37 -4.26
C TYR A 147 16.38 -3.99 -5.15
N ALA A 148 16.60 -3.99 -6.47
CA ALA A 148 15.70 -4.61 -7.42
C ALA A 148 16.44 -5.21 -8.63
N HIS A 149 15.84 -6.24 -9.22
CA HIS A 149 16.36 -6.93 -10.40
C HIS A 149 15.30 -7.00 -11.50
N ALA A 150 15.68 -6.60 -12.70
CA ALA A 150 14.86 -6.75 -13.90
C ALA A 150 14.67 -8.23 -14.28
N GLY A 151 13.55 -8.52 -14.93
CA GLY A 151 13.25 -9.85 -15.49
C GLY A 151 12.89 -10.91 -14.44
N ARG A 152 12.67 -10.53 -13.17
CA ARG A 152 12.26 -11.46 -12.11
C ARG A 152 10.80 -11.24 -11.76
N GLY A 153 9.95 -12.23 -12.07
CA GLY A 153 8.51 -12.17 -11.79
C GLY A 153 8.08 -12.87 -10.50
N TYR A 154 8.92 -13.71 -9.90
CA TYR A 154 8.59 -14.35 -8.62
C TYR A 154 8.72 -13.36 -7.47
N ARG A 155 7.87 -13.51 -6.43
CA ARG A 155 7.89 -12.61 -5.26
C ARG A 155 8.88 -13.09 -4.20
N PHE A 156 8.66 -14.22 -3.55
CA PHE A 156 9.53 -14.73 -2.48
C PHE A 156 10.60 -15.68 -2.99
N THR A 157 10.24 -16.63 -3.84
CA THR A 157 11.15 -17.65 -4.34
C THR A 157 10.66 -18.19 -5.68
N ASN A 158 11.60 -18.63 -6.51
CA ASN A 158 11.33 -19.35 -7.77
C ASN A 158 11.28 -20.87 -7.57
N LEU A 159 11.53 -21.36 -6.36
CA LEU A 159 11.42 -22.79 -6.05
C LEU A 159 9.95 -23.20 -6.05
N ASN A 160 9.67 -24.37 -6.63
CA ASN A 160 8.32 -24.93 -6.70
C ASN A 160 8.20 -26.15 -5.78
N VAL A 161 8.13 -25.90 -4.46
CA VAL A 161 7.86 -26.94 -3.47
C VAL A 161 6.36 -27.04 -3.27
N LYS A 162 5.77 -28.23 -3.53
CA LYS A 162 4.33 -28.45 -3.40
C LYS A 162 3.83 -28.05 -2.00
N PRO A 163 2.79 -27.22 -1.89
CA PRO A 163 2.15 -26.89 -0.62
C PRO A 163 1.65 -28.13 0.09
N LEU A 164 1.82 -28.18 1.42
CA LEU A 164 1.31 -29.28 2.24
C LEU A 164 -0.23 -29.23 2.33
N ARG A 165 -0.79 -28.02 2.36
CA ARG A 165 -2.22 -27.78 2.54
C ARG A 165 -2.64 -26.56 1.73
N ASP A 166 -3.87 -26.55 1.27
CA ASP A 166 -4.55 -25.33 0.81
C ASP A 166 -5.05 -24.56 2.03
N ILE A 167 -4.65 -23.29 2.13
CA ILE A 167 -5.02 -22.39 3.22
C ILE A 167 -6.06 -21.34 2.78
N THR A 168 -6.73 -21.56 1.66
CA THR A 168 -7.84 -20.72 1.21
C THR A 168 -8.95 -20.66 2.26
N GLY A 169 -9.54 -19.48 2.43
CA GLY A 169 -10.69 -19.24 3.30
C GLY A 169 -10.41 -18.23 4.41
N GLU A 170 -11.34 -18.16 5.36
CA GLU A 170 -11.29 -17.26 6.50
C GLU A 170 -10.62 -17.92 7.71
N TRP A 171 -9.76 -17.17 8.38
CA TRP A 171 -8.96 -17.61 9.53
C TRP A 171 -9.11 -16.63 10.68
N ALA A 172 -9.77 -17.05 11.77
CA ALA A 172 -9.78 -16.31 13.03
C ALA A 172 -8.33 -16.10 13.50
N THR A 173 -7.92 -14.86 13.64
CA THR A 173 -6.51 -14.50 13.89
C THR A 173 -6.37 -13.62 15.13
N LEU A 174 -5.33 -13.89 15.91
CA LEU A 174 -4.89 -13.04 17.02
C LEU A 174 -3.44 -12.63 16.81
N PHE A 175 -3.19 -11.33 16.88
CA PHE A 175 -1.86 -10.73 16.92
C PHE A 175 -1.45 -10.43 18.37
N GLY A 176 -0.15 -10.35 18.65
CA GLY A 176 0.36 -10.07 19.98
C GLY A 176 0.34 -11.27 20.92
N VAL A 177 0.38 -12.48 20.38
CA VAL A 177 0.30 -13.71 21.17
C VAL A 177 1.50 -13.95 22.08
N GLU A 178 2.62 -13.27 21.87
CA GLU A 178 3.79 -13.25 22.75
C GLU A 178 3.58 -12.39 24.01
N ASN A 179 2.62 -11.47 23.98
CA ASN A 179 2.31 -10.59 25.07
C ASN A 179 1.44 -11.34 26.09
N LYS A 180 1.86 -11.36 27.36
CA LYS A 180 1.08 -11.95 28.47
C LYS A 180 -0.13 -11.07 28.86
N SER A 181 -0.36 -9.94 28.20
CA SER A 181 -1.51 -9.08 28.45
C SER A 181 -2.74 -9.62 27.71
N ASP A 182 -3.93 -9.46 28.31
CA ASP A 182 -5.22 -9.86 27.70
C ASP A 182 -5.62 -9.03 26.46
N LYS A 183 -4.75 -8.12 26.00
CA LYS A 183 -4.98 -7.27 24.83
C LYS A 183 -4.26 -7.86 23.61
N GLN A 184 -4.93 -8.81 22.98
CA GLN A 184 -4.54 -9.31 21.66
C GLN A 184 -5.41 -8.63 20.60
N ASP A 185 -4.79 -8.19 19.51
CA ASP A 185 -5.53 -7.59 18.41
C ASP A 185 -6.19 -8.69 17.56
N LYS A 186 -7.51 -8.59 17.40
CA LYS A 186 -8.31 -9.53 16.63
C LYS A 186 -8.28 -9.17 15.15
N ALA A 187 -8.20 -10.20 14.31
CA ALA A 187 -8.33 -10.08 12.86
C ALA A 187 -8.98 -11.33 12.26
N ILE A 188 -9.39 -11.23 11.00
CA ILE A 188 -9.76 -12.35 10.15
C ILE A 188 -8.80 -12.34 8.96
N GLY A 189 -7.98 -13.39 8.84
CA GLY A 189 -7.17 -13.64 7.65
C GLY A 189 -8.07 -14.15 6.53
N GLU A 190 -8.11 -13.47 5.40
CA GLU A 190 -8.88 -13.87 4.21
C GLU A 190 -7.89 -14.25 3.11
N PHE A 191 -7.77 -15.54 2.80
CA PHE A 191 -6.76 -16.04 1.87
C PHE A 191 -7.38 -16.76 0.67
N LYS A 192 -6.72 -16.57 -0.49
CA LYS A 192 -6.99 -17.31 -1.72
C LYS A 192 -5.66 -17.87 -2.23
N GLN A 193 -5.59 -19.20 -2.28
CA GLN A 193 -4.42 -19.93 -2.77
C GLN A 193 -4.70 -20.56 -4.13
N THR A 194 -3.76 -20.42 -5.06
CA THR A 194 -3.78 -21.12 -6.36
C THR A 194 -2.41 -21.74 -6.60
N GLY A 195 -2.30 -23.05 -6.35
CA GLY A 195 -1.01 -23.72 -6.34
C GLY A 195 -0.07 -23.14 -5.28
N ASN A 196 1.07 -22.60 -5.68
CA ASN A 196 2.02 -21.94 -4.78
C ASN A 196 1.76 -20.45 -4.59
N HIS A 197 0.90 -19.84 -5.40
CA HIS A 197 0.55 -18.43 -5.30
C HIS A 197 -0.49 -18.20 -4.20
N LEU A 198 -0.27 -17.19 -3.37
CA LEU A 198 -1.14 -16.83 -2.26
C LEU A 198 -1.47 -15.34 -2.34
N GLN A 199 -2.74 -15.01 -2.27
CA GLN A 199 -3.24 -13.64 -2.11
C GLN A 199 -4.15 -13.56 -0.90
N GLY A 200 -4.32 -12.37 -0.34
CA GLY A 200 -5.27 -12.16 0.75
C GLY A 200 -5.06 -10.85 1.48
N THR A 201 -5.66 -10.79 2.64
CA THR A 201 -5.52 -9.68 3.60
C THR A 201 -5.77 -10.18 5.01
N PHE A 202 -5.50 -9.33 6.00
CA PHE A 202 -6.05 -9.48 7.35
C PHE A 202 -7.00 -8.31 7.59
N ARG A 203 -8.27 -8.61 7.79
CA ARG A 203 -9.28 -7.65 8.19
C ARG A 203 -9.30 -7.54 9.71
N THR A 204 -9.24 -6.32 10.23
CA THR A 204 -9.25 -6.01 11.67
C THR A 204 -10.55 -5.29 12.06
N GLU A 205 -10.70 -4.91 13.32
CA GLU A 205 -11.83 -4.10 13.78
C GLU A 205 -11.84 -2.68 13.20
N THR A 206 -10.69 -2.19 12.73
CA THR A 206 -10.51 -0.78 12.33
C THR A 206 -10.04 -0.59 10.88
N GLY A 207 -10.08 -1.66 10.07
CA GLY A 207 -9.66 -1.67 8.68
C GLY A 207 -8.90 -2.93 8.32
N ASP A 208 -8.17 -2.91 7.22
CA ASP A 208 -7.43 -4.06 6.72
C ASP A 208 -5.98 -3.71 6.35
N TYR A 209 -5.22 -4.76 6.02
CA TYR A 209 -3.81 -4.62 5.61
C TYR A 209 -3.63 -4.44 4.10
N GLY A 210 -4.71 -4.14 3.36
CA GLY A 210 -4.68 -4.02 1.91
C GLY A 210 -4.41 -5.34 1.20
N TYR A 211 -4.08 -5.26 -0.07
CA TYR A 211 -3.73 -6.43 -0.86
C TYR A 211 -2.36 -6.97 -0.47
N LEU A 212 -2.34 -8.19 0.04
CA LEU A 212 -1.13 -8.97 0.30
C LEU A 212 -0.95 -10.02 -0.78
N GLU A 213 0.28 -10.21 -1.23
CA GLU A 213 0.62 -11.23 -2.22
C GLU A 213 1.84 -12.01 -1.80
N GLY A 214 1.85 -13.31 -2.12
CA GLY A 214 2.92 -14.15 -1.65
C GLY A 214 2.97 -15.56 -2.19
N THR A 215 3.60 -16.44 -1.43
CA THR A 215 3.93 -17.80 -1.86
C THR A 215 3.76 -18.78 -0.72
N VAL A 216 3.22 -19.98 -1.03
CA VAL A 216 3.17 -21.13 -0.12
C VAL A 216 4.16 -22.19 -0.61
N GLN A 217 4.97 -22.74 0.31
CA GLN A 217 5.92 -23.82 0.02
C GLN A 217 5.97 -24.83 1.15
N GLY A 218 5.59 -26.05 0.88
CA GLY A 218 5.47 -27.07 1.90
C GLY A 218 4.54 -26.60 3.03
N ARG A 219 5.10 -26.45 4.23
CA ARG A 219 4.38 -25.93 5.41
C ARG A 219 4.44 -24.40 5.54
N LYS A 220 5.38 -23.75 4.86
CA LYS A 220 5.66 -22.32 5.03
C LYS A 220 4.92 -21.48 4.02
N PHE A 221 4.57 -20.28 4.40
CA PHE A 221 4.05 -19.27 3.49
C PHE A 221 4.52 -17.88 3.89
N TRP A 222 4.49 -16.98 2.93
CA TRP A 222 4.87 -15.58 3.09
C TRP A 222 3.93 -14.72 2.28
N LEU A 223 3.63 -13.55 2.82
CA LEU A 223 2.87 -12.50 2.16
C LEU A 223 3.57 -11.17 2.37
N SER A 224 3.57 -10.31 1.39
CA SER A 224 4.09 -8.96 1.52
C SER A 224 3.22 -7.95 0.78
N SER A 225 3.31 -6.69 1.21
CA SER A 225 2.75 -5.53 0.54
C SER A 225 3.68 -4.35 0.73
N PHE A 226 3.82 -3.53 -0.32
CA PHE A 226 4.53 -2.27 -0.29
C PHE A 226 3.76 -1.24 -1.11
N ASP A 227 3.42 -0.10 -0.50
CA ASP A 227 2.60 0.95 -1.12
C ASP A 227 3.25 2.34 -1.07
N GLY A 228 4.46 2.43 -0.49
CA GLY A 228 5.17 3.69 -0.27
C GLY A 228 4.88 4.33 1.11
N ALA A 229 3.83 3.90 1.82
CA ALA A 229 3.58 4.27 3.22
C ALA A 229 3.94 3.13 4.17
N HIS A 230 3.61 1.91 3.76
CA HIS A 230 3.71 0.70 4.55
C HIS A 230 4.56 -0.35 3.83
N ALA A 231 5.29 -1.08 4.62
CA ALA A 231 6.07 -2.24 4.20
C ALA A 231 5.66 -3.41 5.11
N TYR A 232 4.66 -4.18 4.69
CA TYR A 232 4.09 -5.29 5.45
C TYR A 232 4.68 -6.62 5.00
N LEU A 233 5.20 -7.37 5.95
CA LEU A 233 5.74 -8.72 5.75
C LEU A 233 5.12 -9.67 6.75
N PHE A 234 4.41 -10.67 6.24
CA PHE A 234 3.89 -11.79 7.01
C PHE A 234 4.66 -13.05 6.64
N SER A 235 5.16 -13.75 7.63
CA SER A 235 5.67 -15.11 7.48
C SER A 235 4.85 -16.04 8.33
N GLY A 236 4.59 -17.24 7.84
CA GLY A 236 3.79 -18.20 8.57
C GLY A 236 4.09 -19.65 8.23
N SER A 237 3.56 -20.54 9.05
CA SER A 237 3.61 -21.98 8.84
C SER A 237 2.32 -22.65 9.27
N VAL A 238 1.97 -23.72 8.57
CA VAL A 238 0.86 -24.61 8.91
C VAL A 238 1.29 -25.51 10.07
N GLN A 239 0.54 -25.48 11.17
CA GLN A 239 0.74 -26.26 12.38
C GLN A 239 -0.54 -27.04 12.70
N GLY A 240 -0.66 -28.29 12.19
CA GLY A 240 -1.91 -29.03 12.28
C GLY A 240 -3.05 -28.28 11.59
N ASP A 241 -4.09 -27.92 12.34
CA ASP A 241 -5.26 -27.16 11.88
C ASP A 241 -5.15 -25.64 12.14
N SER A 242 -3.98 -25.18 12.57
CA SER A 242 -3.71 -23.75 12.82
C SER A 242 -2.60 -23.21 11.93
N LEU A 243 -2.54 -21.89 11.85
CA LEU A 243 -1.44 -21.12 11.25
C LEU A 243 -0.76 -20.35 12.36
N GLN A 244 0.56 -20.28 12.31
CA GLN A 244 1.37 -19.48 13.25
C GLN A 244 2.42 -18.73 12.46
N GLY A 245 2.73 -17.50 12.89
CA GLY A 245 3.69 -16.73 12.17
C GLY A 245 4.12 -15.44 12.86
N GLU A 246 4.79 -14.62 12.07
CA GLU A 246 5.30 -13.32 12.45
C GLU A 246 4.80 -12.28 11.46
N PHE A 247 4.43 -11.12 11.98
CA PHE A 247 4.14 -9.91 11.21
C PHE A 247 5.20 -8.85 11.49
N ARG A 248 5.61 -8.15 10.43
CA ARG A 248 6.48 -6.98 10.50
C ARG A 248 5.87 -5.82 9.75
N SER A 249 5.94 -4.62 10.33
CA SER A 249 5.64 -3.36 9.65
C SER A 249 6.90 -2.50 9.61
N GLY A 250 7.54 -2.43 8.45
CA GLY A 250 8.82 -1.78 8.29
C GLY A 250 9.87 -2.33 9.26
N THR A 251 10.75 -1.45 9.76
CA THR A 251 11.80 -1.78 10.73
C THR A 251 11.39 -1.50 12.19
N HIS A 252 10.17 -0.99 12.41
CA HIS A 252 9.77 -0.41 13.71
C HIS A 252 8.77 -1.26 14.49
N PHE A 253 8.11 -2.23 13.85
CA PHE A 253 7.12 -3.06 14.52
C PHE A 253 7.24 -4.53 14.11
N ARG A 254 7.13 -5.41 15.11
CA ARG A 254 7.15 -6.85 14.95
C ARG A 254 6.26 -7.48 16.00
N THR A 255 5.47 -8.50 15.61
CA THR A 255 4.64 -9.27 16.52
C THR A 255 4.40 -10.68 16.01
N LEU A 256 4.11 -11.61 16.91
CA LEU A 256 3.69 -12.95 16.57
C LEU A 256 2.18 -13.02 16.42
N TRP A 257 1.72 -13.96 15.62
CA TRP A 257 0.29 -14.19 15.41
C TRP A 257 -0.01 -15.68 15.30
N THR A 258 -1.26 -16.03 15.63
CA THR A 258 -1.82 -17.36 15.42
C THR A 258 -3.20 -17.25 14.78
N ALA A 259 -3.58 -18.27 13.99
CA ALA A 259 -4.88 -18.31 13.35
C ALA A 259 -5.42 -19.74 13.29
N TRP A 260 -6.73 -19.85 13.34
CA TRP A 260 -7.47 -21.13 13.25
C TRP A 260 -8.80 -20.91 12.53
N GLN A 261 -9.37 -22.00 12.00
CA GLN A 261 -10.68 -21.91 11.38
C GLN A 261 -11.78 -21.87 12.47
N ASN A 262 -12.55 -20.79 12.50
CA ASN A 262 -13.67 -20.62 13.43
C ASN A 262 -14.78 -19.78 12.80
N PRO A 263 -15.81 -20.41 12.25
CA PRO A 263 -16.93 -19.70 11.60
C PRO A 263 -17.71 -18.77 12.54
N SER A 264 -17.61 -18.98 13.86
CA SER A 264 -18.29 -18.15 14.86
C SER A 264 -17.44 -16.95 15.33
N PHE A 265 -16.21 -16.85 14.87
CA PHE A 265 -15.35 -15.73 15.25
C PHE A 265 -15.77 -14.47 14.50
N ALA A 266 -16.01 -13.40 15.24
CA ALA A 266 -16.44 -12.13 14.69
C ALA A 266 -15.62 -10.98 15.25
N LEU A 267 -15.42 -9.95 14.43
CA LEU A 267 -14.89 -8.67 14.84
C LEU A 267 -16.01 -7.78 15.36
N ALA A 268 -15.69 -6.78 16.18
CA ALA A 268 -16.66 -5.79 16.60
C ALA A 268 -17.21 -5.04 15.38
N ALA A 269 -18.50 -4.73 15.41
CA ALA A 269 -19.14 -4.00 14.31
C ALA A 269 -18.57 -2.57 14.23
N ALA A 270 -18.15 -2.14 13.05
CA ALA A 270 -17.56 -0.83 12.78
C ALA A 270 -18.43 0.34 13.29
N ASP A 271 -19.75 0.21 13.19
CA ASP A 271 -20.72 1.21 13.66
C ASP A 271 -20.88 1.27 15.20
N SER A 272 -20.22 0.34 15.93
CA SER A 272 -20.25 0.28 17.39
C SER A 272 -19.02 0.87 18.09
N LEU A 273 -17.95 1.12 17.33
CA LEU A 273 -16.62 1.47 17.86
C LEU A 273 -16.49 2.95 18.23
N THR A 274 -17.19 3.80 17.51
CA THR A 274 -17.29 5.26 17.77
C THR A 274 -18.77 5.65 17.71
N ARG A 275 -19.22 6.44 18.66
CA ARG A 275 -20.64 6.82 18.76
C ARG A 275 -20.79 8.32 18.95
N ILE A 276 -21.94 8.85 18.49
CA ILE A 276 -22.36 10.19 18.83
C ILE A 276 -22.86 10.23 20.28
N LYS A 277 -22.42 11.20 21.07
CA LYS A 277 -22.91 11.40 22.42
C LYS A 277 -24.41 11.83 22.43
N PRO A 278 -25.19 11.45 23.43
CA PRO A 278 -26.59 11.84 23.49
C PRO A 278 -26.76 13.36 23.37
N ASN A 279 -27.68 13.80 22.50
CA ASN A 279 -28.00 15.22 22.25
C ASN A 279 -26.84 16.08 21.74
N ALA A 280 -25.69 15.49 21.38
CA ALA A 280 -24.59 16.25 20.81
C ALA A 280 -24.83 16.53 19.32
N GLN A 281 -24.34 17.68 18.87
CA GLN A 281 -24.39 18.10 17.48
C GLN A 281 -22.97 18.25 16.93
N ILE A 282 -22.79 17.87 15.68
CA ILE A 282 -21.54 18.11 14.96
C ILE A 282 -21.49 19.59 14.60
N SER A 283 -20.36 20.24 14.84
CA SER A 283 -20.08 21.60 14.40
C SER A 283 -18.58 21.77 14.17
N PHE A 284 -18.21 22.64 13.25
CA PHE A 284 -16.83 23.04 13.01
C PHE A 284 -16.72 24.40 12.32
N ASP A 285 -15.55 25.02 12.50
CA ASP A 285 -15.17 26.28 11.86
C ASP A 285 -13.70 26.12 11.44
N VAL A 286 -13.46 25.96 10.12
CA VAL A 286 -12.14 25.67 9.55
C VAL A 286 -11.94 26.43 8.26
N LYS A 287 -10.69 26.45 7.76
CA LYS A 287 -10.35 26.96 6.44
C LYS A 287 -9.98 25.82 5.50
N THR A 288 -10.41 25.92 4.24
CA THR A 288 -9.90 25.04 3.19
C THR A 288 -8.40 25.32 2.95
N PRO A 289 -7.65 24.41 2.33
CA PRO A 289 -6.27 24.66 1.98
C PRO A 289 -6.07 25.89 1.08
N GLU A 290 -7.11 26.32 0.35
CA GLU A 290 -7.15 27.54 -0.48
C GLU A 290 -7.47 28.80 0.34
N GLY A 291 -7.73 28.68 1.66
CA GLY A 291 -7.98 29.79 2.58
C GLY A 291 -9.45 30.23 2.70
N GLN A 292 -10.40 29.50 2.11
CA GLN A 292 -11.82 29.79 2.21
C GLN A 292 -12.40 29.32 3.56
N ASP A 293 -13.29 30.08 4.15
CA ASP A 293 -13.98 29.68 5.38
C ASP A 293 -14.98 28.56 5.10
N LEU A 294 -14.95 27.52 5.92
CA LEU A 294 -15.86 26.39 5.88
C LEU A 294 -16.42 26.14 7.28
N VAL A 295 -17.64 26.61 7.47
CA VAL A 295 -18.35 26.58 8.78
C VAL A 295 -19.55 25.65 8.70
N PHE A 296 -19.72 24.78 9.69
CA PHE A 296 -20.90 23.92 9.83
C PHE A 296 -21.48 24.02 11.24
N PRO A 297 -22.82 24.20 11.41
CA PRO A 297 -23.82 24.37 10.35
C PRO A 297 -23.76 25.74 9.66
N SER A 298 -24.08 25.79 8.37
CA SER A 298 -24.23 27.03 7.61
C SER A 298 -25.04 26.75 6.33
N ALA A 299 -25.49 27.83 5.65
CA ALA A 299 -26.28 27.72 4.43
C ALA A 299 -25.64 26.87 3.29
N SER A 300 -24.32 26.76 3.26
CA SER A 300 -23.61 25.94 2.26
C SER A 300 -23.87 24.43 2.41
N PHE A 301 -24.42 24.00 3.55
CA PHE A 301 -24.77 22.61 3.87
C PHE A 301 -26.29 22.36 3.89
N ASP A 302 -27.11 23.40 3.72
CA ASP A 302 -28.56 23.26 3.81
C ASP A 302 -29.10 22.33 2.71
N ASN A 303 -30.12 21.53 3.07
CA ASN A 303 -30.82 20.59 2.21
C ASN A 303 -29.91 19.55 1.54
N ARG A 304 -28.72 19.30 2.09
CA ARG A 304 -27.78 18.28 1.61
C ARG A 304 -27.63 17.15 2.62
N ILE A 305 -27.32 15.97 2.13
CA ILE A 305 -26.76 14.88 2.93
C ILE A 305 -25.28 15.21 3.17
N LYS A 306 -24.81 15.10 4.40
CA LYS A 306 -23.41 15.40 4.74
C LYS A 306 -22.66 14.12 5.01
N ILE A 307 -21.44 14.02 4.47
CA ILE A 307 -20.50 12.94 4.74
C ILE A 307 -19.22 13.60 5.24
N PHE A 308 -18.92 13.41 6.53
CA PHE A 308 -17.72 13.91 7.17
C PHE A 308 -16.79 12.74 7.48
N THR A 309 -15.53 12.81 7.04
CA THR A 309 -14.56 11.74 7.28
C THR A 309 -13.39 12.27 8.10
N VAL A 310 -13.07 11.59 9.19
CA VAL A 310 -11.84 11.78 9.96
C VAL A 310 -10.77 10.95 9.31
N MET A 311 -9.76 11.57 8.72
CA MET A 311 -8.78 10.91 7.88
C MET A 311 -7.35 11.43 8.10
N GLY A 312 -6.38 10.79 7.45
CA GLY A 312 -5.02 11.27 7.25
C GLY A 312 -4.47 10.76 5.92
N THR A 313 -3.70 11.58 5.21
CA THR A 313 -3.11 11.19 3.92
C THR A 313 -2.10 10.04 4.06
N TRP A 314 -1.56 9.85 5.23
CA TRP A 314 -0.62 8.79 5.62
C TRP A 314 -1.28 7.42 5.83
N CYS A 315 -2.60 7.34 5.84
CA CYS A 315 -3.39 6.16 6.21
C CYS A 315 -3.95 5.47 4.96
N PRO A 316 -3.57 4.23 4.61
CA PRO A 316 -4.05 3.53 3.42
C PRO A 316 -5.55 3.27 3.42
N ASN A 317 -6.14 2.86 4.56
CA ASN A 317 -7.58 2.64 4.66
C ASN A 317 -8.36 3.95 4.46
N CYS A 318 -7.80 5.10 4.90
CA CYS A 318 -8.37 6.41 4.58
C CYS A 318 -8.32 6.71 3.08
N ARG A 319 -7.19 6.38 2.44
CA ARG A 319 -7.06 6.51 0.98
C ARG A 319 -8.12 5.70 0.25
N ASP A 320 -8.33 4.46 0.66
CA ASP A 320 -9.32 3.58 0.04
C ASP A 320 -10.75 4.09 0.27
N GLU A 321 -11.06 4.64 1.45
CA GLU A 321 -12.33 5.34 1.71
C GLU A 321 -12.51 6.58 0.82
N GLN A 322 -11.46 7.42 0.66
CA GLN A 322 -11.54 8.60 -0.20
C GLN A 322 -11.73 8.21 -1.69
N VAL A 323 -11.06 7.17 -2.15
CA VAL A 323 -11.25 6.60 -3.50
C VAL A 323 -12.68 6.08 -3.66
N PHE A 324 -13.19 5.34 -2.67
CA PHE A 324 -14.58 4.88 -2.66
C PHE A 324 -15.56 6.05 -2.77
N LEU A 325 -15.42 7.09 -1.96
CA LEU A 325 -16.31 8.26 -2.00
C LEU A 325 -16.23 9.02 -3.33
N ARG A 326 -15.02 9.20 -3.87
CA ARG A 326 -14.81 9.80 -5.19
C ARG A 326 -15.56 9.02 -6.28
N ASP A 327 -15.37 7.72 -6.30
CA ASP A 327 -15.94 6.85 -7.33
C ASP A 327 -17.46 6.72 -7.15
N PHE A 328 -17.95 6.68 -5.92
CA PHE A 328 -19.39 6.71 -5.62
C PHE A 328 -20.06 7.98 -6.16
N LEU A 329 -19.47 9.16 -5.93
CA LEU A 329 -20.00 10.42 -6.45
C LEU A 329 -19.97 10.47 -8.00
N LYS A 330 -18.93 9.92 -8.60
CA LYS A 330 -18.80 9.83 -10.07
C LYS A 330 -19.81 8.87 -10.69
N GLU A 331 -20.04 7.72 -10.06
CA GLU A 331 -20.98 6.69 -10.52
C GLU A 331 -22.45 7.09 -10.28
N ASN A 332 -22.71 8.05 -9.36
CA ASN A 332 -24.05 8.48 -8.98
C ASN A 332 -24.21 10.02 -9.09
N PRO A 333 -24.16 10.62 -10.30
CA PRO A 333 -24.13 12.07 -10.47
C PRO A 333 -25.37 12.79 -9.92
N ASP A 334 -26.55 12.17 -9.96
CA ASP A 334 -27.79 12.75 -9.39
C ASP A 334 -27.74 12.81 -7.86
N LEU A 335 -27.20 11.77 -7.22
CA LEU A 335 -26.99 11.78 -5.76
C LEU A 335 -25.87 12.75 -5.35
N ALA A 336 -24.83 12.87 -6.15
CA ALA A 336 -23.70 13.74 -5.89
C ALA A 336 -24.12 15.22 -5.72
N GLN A 337 -25.18 15.65 -6.40
CA GLN A 337 -25.72 17.02 -6.28
C GLN A 337 -26.38 17.26 -4.91
N GLU A 338 -26.86 16.22 -4.27
CA GLU A 338 -27.52 16.28 -2.94
C GLU A 338 -26.57 16.01 -1.78
N ILE A 339 -25.30 15.67 -2.07
CA ILE A 339 -24.30 15.30 -1.06
C ILE A 339 -23.24 16.40 -0.92
N LYS A 340 -22.84 16.68 0.31
CA LYS A 340 -21.64 17.48 0.61
C LYS A 340 -20.68 16.60 1.41
N VAL A 341 -19.48 16.33 0.84
CA VAL A 341 -18.42 15.59 1.52
C VAL A 341 -17.36 16.55 2.02
N VAL A 342 -16.84 16.31 3.23
CA VAL A 342 -15.67 17.01 3.79
C VAL A 342 -14.78 16.00 4.47
N GLY A 343 -13.52 15.92 4.04
CA GLY A 343 -12.46 15.18 4.71
C GLY A 343 -11.73 16.06 5.73
N PHE A 344 -11.65 15.63 6.98
CA PHE A 344 -10.91 16.30 8.06
C PHE A 344 -9.58 15.57 8.23
N ALA A 345 -8.51 16.15 7.69
CA ALA A 345 -7.18 15.55 7.66
C ALA A 345 -6.38 15.89 8.93
N PHE A 346 -5.99 14.84 9.65
CA PHE A 346 -5.08 14.89 10.78
C PHE A 346 -3.70 14.41 10.29
N GLU A 347 -2.75 15.35 10.14
CA GLU A 347 -1.53 15.14 9.36
C GLU A 347 -0.29 14.96 10.22
N GLN A 348 0.70 14.25 9.65
CA GLN A 348 2.02 14.08 10.26
C GLN A 348 2.87 15.36 10.18
N HIS A 349 2.60 16.23 9.22
CA HIS A 349 3.17 17.56 9.15
C HIS A 349 2.58 18.46 10.24
N LYS A 350 3.43 18.91 11.16
CA LYS A 350 3.00 19.78 12.26
C LYS A 350 2.79 21.24 11.86
N ASP A 351 3.42 21.68 10.76
CA ASP A 351 3.24 23.00 10.18
C ASP A 351 1.98 23.01 9.30
N PRO A 352 0.96 23.81 9.63
CA PRO A 352 -0.28 23.86 8.86
C PRO A 352 -0.08 24.27 7.39
N ALA A 353 0.90 25.11 7.08
CA ALA A 353 1.18 25.52 5.71
C ALA A 353 1.71 24.36 4.86
N LEU A 354 2.64 23.57 5.40
CA LEU A 354 3.14 22.35 4.76
C LEU A 354 2.05 21.28 4.64
N ALA A 355 1.23 21.11 5.69
CA ALA A 355 0.10 20.20 5.66
C ALA A 355 -0.88 20.58 4.54
N ASN A 356 -1.30 21.85 4.44
CA ASN A 356 -2.20 22.32 3.39
C ASN A 356 -1.60 22.14 1.99
N GLN A 357 -0.30 22.41 1.80
CA GLN A 357 0.37 22.17 0.52
C GLN A 357 0.32 20.67 0.14
N HIS A 358 0.54 19.78 1.10
CA HIS A 358 0.45 18.34 0.91
C HIS A 358 -0.97 17.90 0.57
N LEU A 359 -1.98 18.42 1.27
CA LEU A 359 -3.40 18.13 1.00
C LEU A 359 -3.82 18.53 -0.42
N LEU A 360 -3.37 19.69 -0.91
CA LEU A 360 -3.62 20.12 -2.29
C LEU A 360 -2.98 19.17 -3.31
N ALA A 361 -1.76 18.72 -3.06
CA ALA A 361 -1.08 17.75 -3.92
C ALA A 361 -1.81 16.38 -3.91
N TYR A 362 -2.17 15.89 -2.73
CA TYR A 362 -2.95 14.66 -2.53
C TYR A 362 -4.29 14.72 -3.26
N LYS A 363 -5.08 15.79 -3.04
CA LYS A 363 -6.39 15.99 -3.66
C LYS A 363 -6.30 15.94 -5.19
N ARG A 364 -5.29 16.64 -5.77
CA ARG A 364 -5.05 16.63 -7.23
C ARG A 364 -4.66 15.25 -7.75
N LYS A 365 -3.70 14.59 -7.09
CA LYS A 365 -3.20 13.28 -7.52
C LYS A 365 -4.29 12.21 -7.46
N MET A 366 -5.10 12.24 -6.40
CA MET A 366 -6.18 11.28 -6.20
C MET A 366 -7.47 11.63 -6.97
N GLY A 367 -7.54 12.81 -7.59
CA GLY A 367 -8.74 13.28 -8.29
C GLY A 367 -9.95 13.45 -7.38
N ILE A 368 -9.73 13.87 -6.10
CA ILE A 368 -10.79 14.02 -5.12
C ILE A 368 -11.62 15.28 -5.43
N PRO A 369 -12.95 15.16 -5.66
CA PRO A 369 -13.79 16.29 -6.07
C PRO A 369 -14.34 17.13 -4.92
N PHE A 370 -14.12 16.76 -3.66
CA PHE A 370 -14.65 17.40 -2.47
C PHE A 370 -13.55 18.04 -1.61
N ASP A 371 -13.98 18.76 -0.58
CA ASP A 371 -13.06 19.47 0.31
C ASP A 371 -12.33 18.51 1.26
N ILE A 372 -11.02 18.70 1.39
CA ILE A 372 -10.20 18.08 2.42
C ILE A 372 -9.51 19.23 3.16
N VAL A 373 -9.71 19.32 4.47
CA VAL A 373 -9.22 20.41 5.32
C VAL A 373 -8.24 19.89 6.36
N TYR A 374 -7.23 20.68 6.69
CA TYR A 374 -6.34 20.38 7.81
C TYR A 374 -7.09 20.59 9.14
N ALA A 375 -7.19 19.54 9.96
CA ALA A 375 -7.91 19.54 11.22
C ALA A 375 -6.99 19.35 12.45
N GLY A 376 -5.71 19.08 12.25
CA GLY A 376 -4.75 18.95 13.33
C GLY A 376 -3.68 17.88 13.10
N ASN A 377 -2.97 17.53 14.17
CA ASN A 377 -1.91 16.51 14.13
C ASN A 377 -2.49 15.11 14.07
N ALA A 378 -1.71 14.18 13.50
CA ALA A 378 -2.05 12.76 13.30
C ALA A 378 -2.09 11.98 14.62
N ASP A 379 -3.08 12.24 15.47
CA ASP A 379 -3.35 11.46 16.67
C ASP A 379 -4.85 11.43 17.02
N LYS A 380 -5.28 10.34 17.66
CA LYS A 380 -6.69 10.09 17.98
C LYS A 380 -7.27 11.06 19.02
N ALA A 381 -6.46 11.53 19.95
CA ALA A 381 -6.89 12.47 20.96
C ALA A 381 -7.16 13.85 20.35
N THR A 382 -6.31 14.32 19.44
CA THR A 382 -6.54 15.55 18.66
C THR A 382 -7.83 15.45 17.85
N ALA A 383 -8.06 14.31 17.18
CA ALA A 383 -9.28 14.09 16.41
C ALA A 383 -10.54 14.05 17.29
N ALA A 384 -10.48 13.42 18.46
CA ALA A 384 -11.59 13.39 19.43
C ALA A 384 -11.87 14.79 20.03
N ALA A 385 -10.82 15.58 20.27
CA ALA A 385 -10.97 16.96 20.73
C ALA A 385 -11.59 17.88 19.66
N PHE A 386 -11.29 17.65 18.39
CA PHE A 386 -11.88 18.38 17.28
C PHE A 386 -13.37 18.04 17.08
N PHE A 387 -13.78 16.80 17.33
CA PHE A 387 -15.17 16.35 17.29
C PHE A 387 -15.69 15.98 18.68
N PRO A 388 -15.93 16.94 19.57
CA PRO A 388 -16.36 16.68 20.94
C PRO A 388 -17.74 16.01 21.04
N ALA A 389 -18.50 16.00 19.95
CA ALA A 389 -19.76 15.29 19.83
C ALA A 389 -19.59 13.76 19.76
N LEU A 390 -18.41 13.26 19.39
CA LEU A 390 -18.10 11.83 19.43
C LEU A 390 -17.64 11.42 20.84
N ASP A 391 -17.94 10.19 21.24
CA ASP A 391 -17.45 9.62 22.49
C ASP A 391 -15.92 9.40 22.44
N GLN A 392 -15.41 9.01 21.27
CA GLN A 392 -14.01 8.83 20.96
C GLN A 392 -13.78 8.82 19.44
N VAL A 393 -12.53 8.88 19.00
CA VAL A 393 -12.11 8.50 17.64
C VAL A 393 -11.24 7.24 17.77
N MET A 394 -11.86 6.08 17.52
CA MET A 394 -11.15 4.78 17.71
C MET A 394 -10.12 4.55 16.63
N ALA A 395 -10.38 4.97 15.39
CA ALA A 395 -9.47 4.75 14.25
C ALA A 395 -9.60 5.83 13.18
N PHE A 396 -8.62 5.83 12.30
CA PHE A 396 -8.66 6.45 10.99
C PHE A 396 -8.86 5.34 9.93
N PRO A 397 -9.85 5.48 8.99
CA PRO A 397 -10.83 6.55 8.95
C PRO A 397 -11.97 6.38 9.97
N THR A 398 -12.73 7.45 10.21
CA THR A 398 -14.07 7.41 10.85
C THR A 398 -15.00 8.29 10.03
N MET A 399 -16.05 7.70 9.48
CA MET A 399 -17.05 8.37 8.64
C MET A 399 -18.31 8.70 9.44
N MET A 400 -18.83 9.90 9.28
CA MET A 400 -20.11 10.34 9.83
C MET A 400 -21.04 10.70 8.67
N VAL A 401 -22.22 10.10 8.62
CA VAL A 401 -23.27 10.41 7.64
C VAL A 401 -24.41 11.14 8.37
N LEU A 402 -24.75 12.35 7.90
CA LEU A 402 -25.82 13.17 8.44
C LEU A 402 -26.91 13.36 7.37
N ASP A 403 -28.17 13.39 7.82
CA ASP A 403 -29.31 13.71 6.96
C ASP A 403 -29.39 15.21 6.61
N LYS A 404 -30.42 15.57 5.84
CA LYS A 404 -30.68 16.97 5.42
C LYS A 404 -30.95 17.89 6.62
N GLN A 405 -31.42 17.34 7.77
CA GLN A 405 -31.71 18.06 9.04
C GLN A 405 -30.51 18.05 10.00
N ASN A 406 -29.31 17.68 9.55
CA ASN A 406 -28.08 17.63 10.34
C ASN A 406 -28.08 16.57 11.46
N ARG A 407 -28.97 15.57 11.42
CA ARG A 407 -29.00 14.47 12.40
C ARG A 407 -28.03 13.38 11.92
N VAL A 408 -27.18 12.90 12.81
CA VAL A 408 -26.26 11.80 12.52
C VAL A 408 -27.04 10.52 12.35
N GLN A 409 -26.94 9.90 11.18
CA GLN A 409 -27.60 8.66 10.81
C GLN A 409 -26.69 7.45 10.95
N ARG A 410 -25.37 7.62 10.73
CA ARG A 410 -24.36 6.57 10.88
C ARG A 410 -23.03 7.16 11.30
N VAL A 411 -22.33 6.48 12.22
CA VAL A 411 -20.90 6.64 12.46
C VAL A 411 -20.24 5.31 12.15
N HIS A 412 -19.32 5.29 11.20
CA HIS A 412 -18.63 4.10 10.76
C HIS A 412 -17.13 4.24 11.00
N THR A 413 -16.56 3.35 11.79
CA THR A 413 -15.13 3.39 12.17
C THR A 413 -14.35 2.35 11.42
N GLY A 414 -13.24 2.76 10.82
CA GLY A 414 -12.44 1.92 9.96
C GLY A 414 -13.00 1.86 8.53
N PHE A 415 -12.35 1.09 7.69
CA PHE A 415 -12.78 0.86 6.32
C PHE A 415 -12.32 -0.52 5.86
N ASP A 416 -13.27 -1.36 5.51
CA ASP A 416 -12.99 -2.65 4.86
C ASP A 416 -12.78 -2.39 3.36
N GLY A 417 -11.52 -2.27 2.97
CA GLY A 417 -11.11 -1.91 1.61
C GLY A 417 -11.36 -3.00 0.56
N PRO A 418 -11.05 -2.71 -0.71
CA PRO A 418 -11.33 -3.62 -1.83
C PRO A 418 -10.59 -4.95 -1.78
N ALA A 419 -9.59 -5.09 -0.90
CA ALA A 419 -8.90 -6.36 -0.65
C ALA A 419 -9.72 -7.35 0.19
N THR A 420 -10.83 -6.90 0.82
CA THR A 420 -11.66 -7.69 1.73
C THR A 420 -12.91 -8.26 1.07
N SER A 421 -13.43 -9.36 1.60
CA SER A 421 -14.73 -9.91 1.21
C SER A 421 -15.91 -9.00 1.57
N LYS A 422 -15.73 -8.01 2.45
CA LYS A 422 -16.77 -7.11 2.98
C LYS A 422 -17.03 -5.88 2.11
N TYR A 423 -16.08 -5.50 1.25
CA TYR A 423 -16.16 -4.26 0.47
C TYR A 423 -17.42 -4.15 -0.39
N ALA A 424 -17.82 -5.24 -1.07
CA ALA A 424 -19.02 -5.23 -1.91
C ALA A 424 -20.31 -5.03 -1.09
N ALA A 425 -20.39 -5.65 0.09
CA ALA A 425 -21.52 -5.46 1.01
C ALA A 425 -21.56 -4.04 1.55
N PHE A 426 -20.42 -3.49 1.96
CA PHE A 426 -20.31 -2.09 2.39
C PHE A 426 -20.80 -1.11 1.31
N LYS A 427 -20.37 -1.29 0.05
CA LYS A 427 -20.87 -0.45 -1.08
C LYS A 427 -22.39 -0.49 -1.20
N ALA A 428 -23.00 -1.67 -1.12
CA ALA A 428 -24.44 -1.83 -1.23
C ALA A 428 -25.19 -1.18 -0.06
N GLU A 429 -24.73 -1.41 1.17
CA GLU A 429 -25.32 -0.81 2.39
C GLU A 429 -25.20 0.71 2.38
N PHE A 430 -24.04 1.25 2.03
CA PHE A 430 -23.82 2.70 1.93
C PHE A 430 -24.74 3.33 0.89
N THR A 431 -24.84 2.72 -0.30
CA THR A 431 -25.72 3.19 -1.37
C THR A 431 -27.17 3.22 -0.90
N SER A 432 -27.66 2.15 -0.25
CA SER A 432 -29.01 2.06 0.30
C SER A 432 -29.26 3.13 1.37
N LEU A 433 -28.30 3.36 2.28
CA LEU A 433 -28.38 4.42 3.28
C LEU A 433 -28.55 5.79 2.61
N ILE A 434 -27.65 6.16 1.68
CA ILE A 434 -27.71 7.47 1.02
C ILE A 434 -29.03 7.65 0.25
N GLN A 435 -29.52 6.62 -0.42
CA GLN A 435 -30.83 6.66 -1.11
C GLN A 435 -32.00 6.87 -0.14
N SER A 436 -31.95 6.30 1.06
CA SER A 436 -32.99 6.46 2.07
C SER A 436 -33.04 7.87 2.70
N LEU A 437 -31.96 8.67 2.56
CA LEU A 437 -31.85 10.02 3.09
C LEU A 437 -32.21 11.11 2.04
N LYS A 438 -32.51 10.70 0.82
CA LYS A 438 -32.91 11.60 -0.28
C LYS A 438 -34.29 12.18 -0.03
#